data_2174dfdc90974986ace9c1b34cad6976
#
_entry.id   2174dfdc90974986ace9c1b34cad6976
#
_cell.length_a   1.000
_cell.length_b   1.000
_cell.length_c   1.000
_cell.angle_alpha   90.00
_cell.angle_beta   90.00
_cell.angle_gamma   90.00
#
_symmetry.space_group_name_H-M   'P 1'
#
loop_
_entity.id
_entity.type
_entity.pdbx_description
1 polymer ?
#
loop_
_entity_poly.entity_id
_entity_poly.type
_entity_poly.pdbx_seq_one_letter_code
_entity_poly.pdbx_strand_id
1 'polypeptide(L)'
;MQKAELERNRYNFDEAKEWAHKAGVFFIESDQKYVRHALIEIALRQNDLPTAKRLIQEMSPEEMDSVKPLMERYELAHKGRIVGSVNLQHRTSAPTKQHNESTQDYAIYTPKTAEGHDLYVRYTESRVPVDGNSLNAQFIGAGTELNFYPLNVRIEAGKGIKLSKRGYVTSDLSYELNQRWAFNLRGHINGTDVPSRAAAQNVYTKGGGASVVYTYSDLFQLGGGVYFSRFSDSNLRHDANLWLNTKTFKHDRWALTNNFRVDYTRNKTVQSADYYNPIKAVSYEVGGDLSYYQPFDYALILTHHLKGNFGAYKQQAQQRSKTWSVSYGHEWRIGKQYGFLYEIGRKKNIYDGNPEFNNFGNLSFSLYY
;
A
#
# COMPACT_ATOMS: atom_id res chain seq x y z
N MET A 1 25.22 4.99 22.27
CA MET A 1 24.65 4.08 21.23
C MET A 1 23.33 3.42 21.64
N GLN A 2 23.18 2.82 22.84
CA GLN A 2 21.91 2.15 23.24
C GLN A 2 20.65 3.03 23.07
N LYS A 3 20.76 4.33 23.42
CA LYS A 3 19.63 5.25 23.23
C LYS A 3 19.34 5.54 21.77
N ALA A 4 20.37 5.67 20.92
CA ALA A 4 20.18 5.80 19.47
C ALA A 4 19.49 4.56 18.89
N GLU A 5 19.87 3.37 19.33
CA GLU A 5 19.26 2.11 18.92
C GLU A 5 17.80 2.00 19.39
N LEU A 6 17.51 2.40 20.61
CA LEU A 6 16.15 2.43 21.14
C LEU A 6 15.25 3.36 20.31
N GLU A 7 15.71 4.59 20.04
CA GLU A 7 14.93 5.55 19.25
C GLU A 7 14.77 5.11 17.80
N ARG A 8 15.81 4.50 17.19
CA ARG A 8 15.71 3.89 15.87
C ARG A 8 14.63 2.78 15.80
N ASN A 9 14.57 1.93 16.83
CA ASN A 9 13.59 0.85 16.91
C ASN A 9 12.17 1.37 17.17
N ARG A 10 12.05 2.59 17.71
CA ARG A 10 10.79 3.32 17.86
C ARG A 10 10.40 4.14 16.63
N TYR A 11 11.18 4.06 15.55
CA TYR A 11 11.02 4.89 14.34
C TYR A 11 11.26 6.39 14.59
N ASN A 12 11.97 6.76 15.64
CA ASN A 12 12.38 8.14 15.93
C ASN A 12 13.77 8.41 15.30
N PHE A 13 13.83 8.42 13.97
CA PHE A 13 15.09 8.44 13.23
C PHE A 13 15.91 9.71 13.45
N ASP A 14 15.29 10.88 13.57
CA ASP A 14 16.01 12.14 13.80
C ASP A 14 16.64 12.14 15.19
N GLU A 15 15.89 11.73 16.22
CA GLU A 15 16.44 11.57 17.58
C GLU A 15 17.51 10.47 17.62
N ALA A 16 17.33 9.38 16.87
CA ALA A 16 18.32 8.32 16.77
C ALA A 16 19.63 8.83 16.16
N LYS A 17 19.57 9.63 15.09
CA LYS A 17 20.73 10.30 14.49
C LYS A 17 21.43 11.22 15.50
N GLU A 18 20.66 12.07 16.18
CA GLU A 18 21.19 12.98 17.17
C GLU A 18 21.93 12.23 18.29
N TRP A 19 21.34 11.15 18.84
CA TRP A 19 21.99 10.33 19.85
C TRP A 19 23.20 9.57 19.33
N ALA A 20 23.19 9.14 18.07
CA ALA A 20 24.35 8.52 17.45
C ALA A 20 25.52 9.51 17.34
N HIS A 21 25.26 10.73 16.87
CA HIS A 21 26.28 11.79 16.81
C HIS A 21 26.80 12.20 18.19
N LYS A 22 25.90 12.39 19.19
CA LYS A 22 26.30 12.68 20.55
C LYS A 22 27.21 11.59 21.16
N ALA A 23 26.89 10.33 20.90
CA ALA A 23 27.74 9.22 21.36
C ALA A 23 29.10 9.23 20.66
N GLY A 24 29.13 9.56 19.36
CA GLY A 24 30.36 9.64 18.58
C GLY A 24 31.40 10.64 19.11
N VAL A 25 30.96 11.71 19.76
CA VAL A 25 31.87 12.70 20.36
C VAL A 25 32.74 12.07 21.45
N PHE A 26 32.27 11.03 22.12
CA PHE A 26 32.98 10.33 23.18
C PHE A 26 33.72 9.07 22.72
N PHE A 27 33.58 8.71 21.46
CA PHE A 27 34.18 7.49 20.89
C PHE A 27 35.58 7.78 20.37
N ILE A 28 36.50 6.86 20.64
CA ILE A 28 37.80 6.82 19.97
C ILE A 28 37.62 6.45 18.49
N GLU A 29 38.63 6.68 17.70
CA GLU A 29 38.56 6.49 16.24
C GLU A 29 38.10 5.09 15.84
N SER A 30 38.56 4.05 16.52
CA SER A 30 38.14 2.65 16.27
C SER A 30 36.67 2.38 16.55
N ASP A 31 36.00 3.18 17.36
CA ASP A 31 34.61 3.01 17.75
C ASP A 31 33.64 3.87 16.91
N GLN A 32 34.15 4.80 16.10
CA GLN A 32 33.36 5.60 15.16
C GLN A 32 32.57 4.75 14.17
N LYS A 33 33.05 3.54 13.89
CA LYS A 33 32.33 2.54 13.08
C LYS A 33 30.90 2.27 13.59
N TYR A 34 30.65 2.28 14.89
CA TYR A 34 29.31 2.03 15.45
C TYR A 34 28.35 3.17 15.14
N VAL A 35 28.85 4.41 15.07
CA VAL A 35 28.06 5.57 14.68
C VAL A 35 27.70 5.47 13.20
N ARG A 36 28.69 5.22 12.34
CA ARG A 36 28.47 5.03 10.88
C ARG A 36 27.48 3.91 10.61
N HIS A 37 27.62 2.79 11.31
CA HIS A 37 26.71 1.65 11.22
C HIS A 37 25.24 2.04 11.51
N ALA A 38 25.02 2.75 12.63
CA ALA A 38 23.69 3.23 13.00
C ALA A 38 23.11 4.21 11.95
N LEU A 39 23.94 5.13 11.45
CA LEU A 39 23.51 6.10 10.43
C LEU A 39 23.19 5.45 9.09
N ILE A 40 23.98 4.46 8.66
CA ILE A 40 23.69 3.67 7.44
C ILE A 40 22.34 2.94 7.58
N GLU A 41 22.13 2.29 8.73
CA GLU A 41 20.87 1.57 8.96
C GLU A 41 19.66 2.52 8.96
N ILE A 42 19.80 3.71 9.58
CA ILE A 42 18.74 4.72 9.57
C ILE A 42 18.47 5.19 8.13
N ALA A 43 19.52 5.51 7.36
CA ALA A 43 19.38 5.94 5.97
C ALA A 43 18.67 4.87 5.10
N LEU A 44 19.04 3.60 5.26
CA LEU A 44 18.38 2.48 4.56
C LEU A 44 16.91 2.31 4.95
N ARG A 45 16.56 2.55 6.22
CA ARG A 45 15.17 2.50 6.68
C ARG A 45 14.32 3.66 6.16
N GLN A 46 14.94 4.81 5.95
CA GLN A 46 14.32 6.00 5.36
C GLN A 46 14.33 6.00 3.83
N ASN A 47 14.86 4.94 3.18
CA ASN A 47 15.08 4.89 1.72
C ASN A 47 15.95 6.06 1.21
N ASP A 48 16.80 6.62 2.07
CA ASP A 48 17.81 7.64 1.72
C ASP A 48 19.07 6.94 1.20
N LEU A 49 18.94 6.38 -0.03
CA LEU A 49 20.00 5.59 -0.65
C LEU A 49 21.28 6.40 -0.94
N PRO A 50 21.20 7.70 -1.34
CA PRO A 50 22.40 8.52 -1.51
C PRO A 50 23.22 8.68 -0.22
N THR A 51 22.53 8.96 0.91
CA THR A 51 23.22 9.05 2.21
C THR A 51 23.80 7.72 2.64
N ALA A 52 23.06 6.61 2.46
CA ALA A 52 23.56 5.27 2.77
C ALA A 52 24.83 4.95 1.93
N LYS A 53 24.82 5.26 0.64
CA LYS A 53 25.98 5.08 -0.26
C LYS A 53 27.19 5.86 0.22
N ARG A 54 27.05 7.13 0.49
CA ARG A 54 28.12 7.99 0.96
C ARG A 54 28.76 7.45 2.25
N LEU A 55 27.94 7.09 3.24
CA LEU A 55 28.42 6.55 4.51
C LEU A 55 29.12 5.19 4.36
N ILE A 56 28.66 4.33 3.44
CA ILE A 56 29.34 3.06 3.12
C ILE A 56 30.69 3.33 2.47
N GLN A 57 30.80 4.30 1.57
CA GLN A 57 32.06 4.65 0.89
C GLN A 57 33.11 5.28 1.83
N GLU A 58 32.68 5.89 2.94
CA GLU A 58 33.57 6.46 3.96
C GLU A 58 34.14 5.39 4.92
N MET A 59 33.76 4.11 4.79
CA MET A 59 34.24 3.04 5.65
C MET A 59 35.58 2.49 5.18
N SER A 60 36.43 2.16 6.16
CA SER A 60 37.69 1.47 5.87
C SER A 60 37.46 0.00 5.46
N PRO A 61 38.40 -0.64 4.74
CA PRO A 61 38.29 -2.05 4.38
C PRO A 61 38.09 -2.99 5.58
N GLU A 62 38.63 -2.63 6.74
CA GLU A 62 38.55 -3.41 7.98
C GLU A 62 37.14 -3.29 8.63
N GLU A 63 36.44 -2.18 8.38
CA GLU A 63 35.08 -1.94 8.86
C GLU A 63 34.03 -2.63 7.97
N MET A 64 34.36 -2.89 6.70
CA MET A 64 33.42 -3.43 5.69
C MET A 64 32.82 -4.78 6.10
N ASP A 65 33.60 -5.65 6.73
CA ASP A 65 33.09 -6.95 7.20
C ASP A 65 31.98 -6.79 8.26
N SER A 66 32.10 -5.78 9.10
CA SER A 66 31.11 -5.51 10.15
C SER A 66 29.77 -4.99 9.61
N VAL A 67 29.76 -4.38 8.42
CA VAL A 67 28.57 -3.84 7.76
C VAL A 67 28.01 -4.70 6.63
N LYS A 68 28.57 -5.87 6.39
CA LYS A 68 28.11 -6.79 5.35
C LYS A 68 26.59 -6.97 5.29
N PRO A 69 25.86 -7.16 6.41
CA PRO A 69 24.40 -7.25 6.38
C PRO A 69 23.71 -5.98 5.89
N LEU A 70 24.27 -4.79 6.13
CA LEU A 70 23.75 -3.51 5.66
C LEU A 70 24.06 -3.30 4.19
N MET A 71 25.23 -3.74 3.72
CA MET A 71 25.58 -3.75 2.30
C MET A 71 24.64 -4.64 1.50
N GLU A 72 24.40 -5.87 1.96
CA GLU A 72 23.41 -6.76 1.33
C GLU A 72 22.03 -6.11 1.24
N ARG A 73 21.65 -5.35 2.25
CA ARG A 73 20.38 -4.60 2.28
C ARG A 73 20.37 -3.42 1.31
N TYR A 74 21.48 -2.71 1.21
CA TYR A 74 21.69 -1.65 0.23
C TYR A 74 21.63 -2.20 -1.20
N GLU A 75 22.34 -3.30 -1.47
CA GLU A 75 22.32 -3.98 -2.77
C GLU A 75 20.91 -4.46 -3.13
N LEU A 76 20.21 -5.08 -2.18
CA LEU A 76 18.82 -5.51 -2.39
C LEU A 76 17.90 -4.34 -2.74
N ALA A 77 18.10 -3.18 -2.11
CA ALA A 77 17.30 -1.97 -2.39
C ALA A 77 17.50 -1.44 -3.83
N HIS A 78 18.63 -1.78 -4.47
CA HIS A 78 18.93 -1.41 -5.86
C HIS A 78 18.55 -2.47 -6.89
N LYS A 79 18.15 -3.66 -6.47
CA LYS A 79 17.72 -4.71 -7.40
C LYS A 79 16.46 -4.34 -8.13
N GLY A 80 16.31 -4.87 -9.34
CA GLY A 80 15.04 -4.89 -10.04
C GLY A 80 14.02 -5.71 -9.27
N ARG A 81 12.73 -5.44 -9.49
CA ARG A 81 11.66 -6.14 -8.78
C ARG A 81 10.50 -6.44 -9.70
N ILE A 82 9.88 -7.58 -9.48
CA ILE A 82 8.59 -7.96 -10.06
C ILE A 82 7.59 -8.00 -8.93
N VAL A 83 6.49 -7.31 -9.08
CA VAL A 83 5.39 -7.33 -8.11
C VAL A 83 4.10 -7.68 -8.82
N GLY A 84 3.22 -8.36 -8.12
CA GLY A 84 1.91 -8.68 -8.66
C GLY A 84 0.88 -8.91 -7.59
N SER A 85 -0.37 -8.69 -7.94
CA SER A 85 -1.51 -9.03 -7.11
C SER A 85 -2.69 -9.53 -7.94
N VAL A 86 -3.43 -10.46 -7.37
CA VAL A 86 -4.68 -11.00 -7.90
C VAL A 86 -5.71 -10.96 -6.80
N ASN A 87 -6.85 -10.36 -7.07
CA ASN A 87 -8.02 -10.38 -6.20
C ASN A 87 -9.15 -11.08 -6.92
N LEU A 88 -9.72 -12.09 -6.30
CA LEU A 88 -10.84 -12.88 -6.80
C LEU A 88 -12.02 -12.72 -5.84
N GLN A 89 -13.22 -12.53 -6.40
CA GLN A 89 -14.43 -12.48 -5.62
C GLN A 89 -15.51 -13.32 -6.30
N HIS A 90 -16.17 -14.15 -5.50
CA HIS A 90 -17.30 -14.98 -5.93
C HIS A 90 -18.54 -14.59 -5.13
N ARG A 91 -19.54 -14.05 -5.81
CA ARG A 91 -20.81 -13.65 -5.19
C ARG A 91 -21.70 -14.85 -4.98
N THR A 92 -22.17 -15.05 -3.74
CA THR A 92 -22.98 -16.22 -3.35
C THR A 92 -24.46 -15.87 -3.09
N SER A 93 -24.83 -14.59 -3.18
CA SER A 93 -26.19 -14.08 -2.93
C SER A 93 -26.83 -13.49 -4.18
N ALA A 94 -28.18 -13.49 -4.21
CA ALA A 94 -28.95 -12.75 -5.20
C ALA A 94 -28.76 -11.21 -5.01
N PRO A 95 -28.95 -10.39 -6.06
CA PRO A 95 -29.38 -10.78 -7.43
C PRO A 95 -28.24 -11.29 -8.31
N THR A 96 -26.97 -11.09 -7.90
CA THR A 96 -25.77 -11.37 -8.70
C THR A 96 -25.09 -12.70 -8.32
N LYS A 97 -25.87 -13.67 -7.85
CA LYS A 97 -25.36 -14.99 -7.46
C LYS A 97 -24.56 -15.66 -8.58
N GLN A 98 -23.44 -16.31 -8.20
CA GLN A 98 -22.50 -17.00 -9.09
C GLN A 98 -21.68 -16.06 -10.01
N HIS A 99 -21.67 -14.77 -9.76
CA HIS A 99 -20.79 -13.86 -10.47
C HIS A 99 -19.38 -13.89 -9.90
N ASN A 100 -18.41 -14.03 -10.80
CA ASN A 100 -16.99 -14.00 -10.48
C ASN A 100 -16.39 -12.67 -10.94
N GLU A 101 -15.80 -11.93 -10.02
CA GLU A 101 -15.02 -10.73 -10.32
C GLU A 101 -13.53 -11.01 -10.10
N SER A 102 -12.69 -10.41 -10.89
CA SER A 102 -11.25 -10.47 -10.67
C SER A 102 -10.58 -9.13 -10.98
N THR A 103 -9.58 -8.80 -10.20
CA THR A 103 -8.65 -7.73 -10.51
C THR A 103 -7.22 -8.29 -10.46
N GLN A 104 -6.40 -7.85 -11.41
CA GLN A 104 -5.00 -8.25 -11.51
C GLN A 104 -4.16 -7.01 -11.75
N ASP A 105 -2.99 -6.96 -11.12
CA ASP A 105 -2.04 -5.87 -11.24
C ASP A 105 -0.62 -6.45 -11.21
N TYR A 106 0.16 -6.19 -12.24
CA TYR A 106 1.53 -6.68 -12.36
C TYR A 106 2.44 -5.54 -12.80
N ALA A 107 3.60 -5.42 -12.15
CA ALA A 107 4.62 -4.46 -12.56
C ALA A 107 6.02 -5.07 -12.50
N ILE A 108 6.85 -4.68 -13.46
CA ILE A 108 8.27 -5.03 -13.53
C ILE A 108 9.05 -3.74 -13.48
N TYR A 109 9.93 -3.64 -12.50
CA TYR A 109 10.79 -2.49 -12.25
C TYR A 109 12.22 -2.80 -12.63
N THR A 110 12.90 -1.87 -13.25
CA THR A 110 14.35 -1.96 -13.48
C THR A 110 15.10 -1.93 -12.15
N PRO A 111 16.38 -2.37 -12.14
CA PRO A 111 17.29 -2.02 -11.08
C PRO A 111 17.31 -0.50 -10.87
N LYS A 112 17.44 -0.06 -9.62
CA LYS A 112 17.50 1.36 -9.29
C LYS A 112 18.85 1.96 -9.65
N THR A 113 18.83 3.24 -10.01
CA THR A 113 20.05 4.06 -10.11
C THR A 113 20.71 4.25 -8.75
N ALA A 114 21.89 4.81 -8.73
CA ALA A 114 22.61 5.12 -7.49
C ALA A 114 21.86 6.10 -6.59
N GLU A 115 21.00 6.93 -7.18
CA GLU A 115 20.11 7.90 -6.49
C GLU A 115 18.80 7.26 -6.01
N GLY A 116 18.51 6.01 -6.44
CA GLY A 116 17.33 5.27 -6.05
C GLY A 116 16.14 5.42 -7.01
N HIS A 117 16.38 5.90 -8.23
CA HIS A 117 15.34 6.01 -9.26
C HIS A 117 15.19 4.71 -10.04
N ASP A 118 13.97 4.37 -10.43
CA ASP A 118 13.70 3.23 -11.31
C ASP A 118 12.65 3.55 -12.38
N LEU A 119 12.58 2.70 -13.38
CA LEU A 119 11.56 2.67 -14.41
C LEU A 119 10.73 1.40 -14.23
N TYR A 120 9.48 1.43 -14.65
CA TYR A 120 8.65 0.24 -14.63
C TYR A 120 7.67 0.18 -15.79
N VAL A 121 7.22 -1.04 -16.07
CA VAL A 121 6.07 -1.33 -16.93
C VAL A 121 5.03 -2.01 -16.08
N ARG A 122 3.75 -1.62 -16.23
CA ARG A 122 2.63 -2.13 -15.45
C ARG A 122 1.51 -2.59 -16.37
N TYR A 123 0.90 -3.72 -16.02
CA TYR A 123 -0.33 -4.23 -16.60
C TYR A 123 -1.39 -4.37 -15.52
N THR A 124 -2.61 -3.89 -15.81
CA THR A 124 -3.76 -4.08 -14.94
C THR A 124 -4.94 -4.65 -15.72
N GLU A 125 -5.68 -5.55 -15.08
CA GLU A 125 -6.92 -6.13 -15.62
C GLU A 125 -8.00 -6.14 -14.55
N SER A 126 -9.22 -5.75 -14.94
CA SER A 126 -10.42 -5.87 -14.11
C SER A 126 -11.52 -6.53 -14.90
N ARG A 127 -12.05 -7.65 -14.39
CA ARG A 127 -13.20 -8.36 -14.94
C ARG A 127 -14.37 -8.23 -14.00
N VAL A 128 -15.47 -7.72 -14.53
CA VAL A 128 -16.73 -7.56 -13.79
C VAL A 128 -17.87 -8.13 -14.64
N PRO A 129 -18.61 -9.11 -14.14
CA PRO A 129 -19.78 -9.63 -14.87
C PRO A 129 -20.94 -8.63 -14.80
N VAL A 130 -21.59 -8.41 -15.92
CA VAL A 130 -22.73 -7.52 -16.08
C VAL A 130 -23.72 -8.15 -17.03
N ASP A 131 -24.95 -8.43 -16.56
CA ASP A 131 -26.08 -8.90 -17.36
C ASP A 131 -25.74 -10.09 -18.28
N GLY A 132 -25.07 -11.11 -17.73
CA GLY A 132 -24.66 -12.30 -18.46
C GLY A 132 -23.40 -12.15 -19.31
N ASN A 133 -22.86 -10.94 -19.45
CA ASN A 133 -21.61 -10.65 -20.14
C ASN A 133 -20.50 -10.35 -19.13
N SER A 134 -19.25 -10.38 -19.57
CA SER A 134 -18.10 -9.97 -18.77
C SER A 134 -17.48 -8.70 -19.34
N LEU A 135 -17.52 -7.61 -18.57
CA LEU A 135 -16.73 -6.41 -18.86
C LEU A 135 -15.29 -6.67 -18.45
N ASN A 136 -14.38 -6.53 -19.38
CA ASN A 136 -12.96 -6.74 -19.16
C ASN A 136 -12.19 -5.47 -19.52
N ALA A 137 -11.76 -4.71 -18.50
CA ALA A 137 -10.92 -3.53 -18.64
C ALA A 137 -9.46 -3.92 -18.49
N GLN A 138 -8.63 -3.61 -19.48
CA GLN A 138 -7.20 -3.88 -19.48
C GLN A 138 -6.43 -2.62 -19.81
N PHE A 139 -5.34 -2.39 -19.08
CA PHE A 139 -4.45 -1.24 -19.27
C PHE A 139 -2.99 -1.70 -19.27
N ILE A 140 -2.19 -1.02 -20.05
CA ILE A 140 -0.73 -1.13 -20.03
C ILE A 140 -0.14 0.27 -19.88
N GLY A 141 0.85 0.41 -19.03
CA GLY A 141 1.54 1.67 -18.78
C GLY A 141 3.02 1.49 -18.52
N ALA A 142 3.73 2.58 -18.63
CA ALA A 142 5.11 2.69 -18.21
C ALA A 142 5.28 3.93 -17.33
N GLY A 143 6.16 3.86 -16.39
CA GLY A 143 6.36 4.93 -15.42
C GLY A 143 7.75 4.94 -14.82
N THR A 144 7.94 5.88 -13.92
CA THR A 144 9.17 6.04 -13.14
C THR A 144 8.84 6.32 -11.68
N GLU A 145 9.65 5.79 -10.79
CA GLU A 145 9.71 6.20 -9.38
C GLU A 145 11.01 6.99 -9.18
N LEU A 146 10.86 8.25 -8.84
CA LEU A 146 11.97 9.18 -8.58
C LEU A 146 12.08 9.39 -7.07
N ASN A 147 13.21 9.01 -6.53
CA ASN A 147 13.51 9.16 -5.11
C ASN A 147 14.42 10.37 -4.89
N PHE A 148 13.90 11.41 -4.27
CA PHE A 148 14.62 12.62 -3.85
C PHE A 148 14.42 12.83 -2.34
N TYR A 149 14.77 11.81 -1.54
CA TYR A 149 14.50 11.86 -0.11
C TYR A 149 14.63 13.27 0.49
N PRO A 150 13.62 13.77 1.20
CA PRO A 150 12.40 13.09 1.70
C PRO A 150 11.20 13.08 0.73
N LEU A 151 11.39 13.43 -0.53
CA LEU A 151 10.36 13.45 -1.57
C LEU A 151 10.49 12.22 -2.48
N ASN A 152 9.36 11.53 -2.68
CA ASN A 152 9.21 10.48 -3.70
C ASN A 152 8.15 10.90 -4.70
N VAL A 153 8.44 10.74 -5.98
CA VAL A 153 7.54 11.06 -7.09
C VAL A 153 7.37 9.85 -7.98
N ARG A 154 6.14 9.43 -8.22
CA ARG A 154 5.79 8.39 -9.17
C ARG A 154 4.94 8.99 -10.27
N ILE A 155 5.32 8.75 -11.51
CA ILE A 155 4.57 9.18 -12.69
C ILE A 155 4.41 7.98 -13.60
N GLU A 156 3.19 7.75 -14.07
CA GLU A 156 2.86 6.66 -15.00
C GLU A 156 2.01 7.21 -16.13
N ALA A 157 2.33 6.82 -17.34
CA ALA A 157 1.51 7.06 -18.52
C ALA A 157 1.25 5.75 -19.24
N GLY A 158 0.05 5.59 -19.78
CA GLY A 158 -0.33 4.35 -20.43
C GLY A 158 -1.59 4.49 -21.27
N LYS A 159 -2.12 3.33 -21.63
CA LYS A 159 -3.29 3.23 -22.50
C LYS A 159 -4.16 2.04 -22.09
N GLY A 160 -5.47 2.22 -22.16
CA GLY A 160 -6.41 1.12 -22.16
C GLY A 160 -6.32 0.34 -23.45
N ILE A 161 -6.21 -0.98 -23.36
CA ILE A 161 -6.14 -1.90 -24.52
C ILE A 161 -7.44 -2.64 -24.73
N LYS A 162 -8.26 -2.76 -23.69
CA LYS A 162 -9.57 -3.39 -23.75
C LYS A 162 -10.58 -2.62 -22.91
N LEU A 163 -11.82 -2.58 -23.31
CA LEU A 163 -12.97 -1.82 -22.83
C LEU A 163 -12.79 -0.30 -23.04
N SER A 164 -11.85 0.34 -22.36
CA SER A 164 -11.42 1.71 -22.65
C SER A 164 -10.17 1.68 -23.53
N LYS A 165 -10.12 2.52 -24.57
CA LYS A 165 -8.94 2.68 -25.45
C LYS A 165 -8.24 4.01 -25.24
N ARG A 166 -8.55 4.71 -24.15
CA ARG A 166 -7.99 6.05 -23.83
C ARG A 166 -6.60 5.95 -23.24
N GLY A 167 -5.77 6.91 -23.57
CA GLY A 167 -4.53 7.17 -22.85
C GLY A 167 -4.84 7.69 -21.45
N TYR A 168 -3.99 7.37 -20.48
CA TYR A 168 -4.08 7.85 -19.11
C TYR A 168 -2.73 8.35 -18.60
N VAL A 169 -2.79 9.19 -17.59
CA VAL A 169 -1.63 9.63 -16.80
C VAL A 169 -2.03 9.59 -15.34
N THR A 170 -1.16 9.08 -14.50
CA THR A 170 -1.28 9.15 -13.04
C THR A 170 0.01 9.70 -12.43
N SER A 171 -0.13 10.39 -11.32
CA SER A 171 1.00 10.88 -10.53
C SER A 171 0.71 10.70 -9.05
N ASP A 172 1.69 10.20 -8.32
CA ASP A 172 1.69 10.13 -6.86
C ASP A 172 2.96 10.84 -6.37
N LEU A 173 2.80 11.70 -5.37
CA LEU A 173 3.87 12.42 -4.71
C LEU A 173 3.76 12.14 -3.22
N SER A 174 4.83 11.65 -2.61
CA SER A 174 4.92 11.40 -1.17
C SER A 174 6.05 12.21 -0.59
N TYR A 175 5.76 12.98 0.46
CA TYR A 175 6.72 13.80 1.17
C TYR A 175 6.74 13.44 2.65
N GLU A 176 7.90 12.98 3.14
CA GLU A 176 8.15 12.66 4.53
C GLU A 176 8.65 13.92 5.25
N LEU A 177 7.74 14.72 5.82
CA LEU A 177 8.12 15.92 6.58
C LEU A 177 9.11 15.59 7.72
N ASN A 178 8.87 14.47 8.37
CA ASN A 178 9.74 13.85 9.36
C ASN A 178 9.30 12.38 9.54
N GLN A 179 9.96 11.65 10.43
CA GLN A 179 9.66 10.24 10.73
C GLN A 179 8.21 9.96 11.17
N ARG A 180 7.47 10.99 11.61
CA ARG A 180 6.09 10.83 12.10
C ARG A 180 5.05 11.27 11.09
N TRP A 181 5.35 12.21 10.21
CA TRP A 181 4.40 12.81 9.30
C TRP A 181 4.79 12.59 7.86
N ALA A 182 3.91 11.93 7.11
CA ALA A 182 4.00 11.79 5.66
C ALA A 182 2.76 12.41 5.01
N PHE A 183 2.98 13.16 3.94
CA PHE A 183 1.95 13.78 3.12
C PHE A 183 1.99 13.16 1.73
N ASN A 184 0.81 12.82 1.18
CA ASN A 184 0.71 12.27 -0.15
C ASN A 184 -0.25 13.12 -0.98
N LEU A 185 0.14 13.38 -2.23
CA LEU A 185 -0.71 13.97 -3.26
C LEU A 185 -0.84 12.97 -4.40
N ARG A 186 -2.04 12.81 -4.91
CA ARG A 186 -2.32 11.96 -6.06
C ARG A 186 -3.10 12.73 -7.10
N GLY A 187 -2.80 12.47 -8.37
CA GLY A 187 -3.55 13.02 -9.50
C GLY A 187 -3.69 12.01 -10.62
N HIS A 188 -4.78 12.12 -11.40
CA HIS A 188 -4.95 11.31 -12.60
C HIS A 188 -5.78 12.00 -13.67
N ILE A 189 -5.52 11.62 -14.91
CA ILE A 189 -6.34 11.89 -16.09
C ILE A 189 -6.64 10.54 -16.74
N ASN A 190 -7.91 10.22 -16.96
CA ASN A 190 -8.39 8.93 -17.46
C ASN A 190 -7.86 7.74 -16.66
N GLY A 191 -7.82 7.85 -15.32
CA GLY A 191 -7.22 6.84 -14.45
C GLY A 191 -7.74 5.43 -14.65
N THR A 192 -6.93 4.45 -14.25
CA THR A 192 -7.24 3.01 -14.37
C THR A 192 -8.26 2.53 -13.33
N ASP A 193 -8.60 3.35 -12.36
CA ASP A 193 -9.55 3.10 -11.26
C ASP A 193 -11.00 3.46 -11.59
N VAL A 194 -11.26 3.88 -12.84
CA VAL A 194 -12.63 4.14 -13.30
C VAL A 194 -13.47 2.84 -13.21
N PRO A 195 -14.69 2.89 -12.65
CA PRO A 195 -15.57 1.72 -12.61
C PRO A 195 -15.76 1.09 -13.99
N SER A 196 -15.64 -0.24 -14.11
CA SER A 196 -15.73 -0.92 -15.41
C SER A 196 -17.05 -0.65 -16.12
N ARG A 197 -18.17 -0.50 -15.38
CA ARG A 197 -19.47 -0.10 -15.96
C ARG A 197 -19.44 1.31 -16.54
N ALA A 198 -18.75 2.25 -15.89
CA ALA A 198 -18.56 3.60 -16.44
C ALA A 198 -17.68 3.58 -17.68
N ALA A 199 -16.59 2.81 -17.67
CA ALA A 199 -15.71 2.63 -18.83
C ALA A 199 -16.45 2.02 -20.03
N ALA A 200 -17.38 1.09 -19.81
CA ALA A 200 -18.22 0.48 -20.85
C ALA A 200 -19.11 1.52 -21.55
N GLN A 201 -19.55 2.55 -20.83
CA GLN A 201 -20.31 3.69 -21.38
C GLN A 201 -19.40 4.81 -21.90
N ASN A 202 -18.09 4.54 -22.07
CA ASN A 202 -17.10 5.54 -22.48
C ASN A 202 -16.99 6.74 -21.50
N VAL A 203 -17.39 6.54 -20.25
CA VAL A 203 -17.19 7.52 -19.18
C VAL A 203 -15.76 7.39 -18.64
N TYR A 204 -15.09 8.49 -18.49
CA TYR A 204 -13.72 8.58 -17.99
C TYR A 204 -13.61 9.60 -16.86
N THR A 205 -12.53 9.56 -16.11
CA THR A 205 -12.36 10.37 -14.90
C THR A 205 -11.07 11.19 -14.96
N LYS A 206 -11.11 12.34 -14.31
CA LYS A 206 -9.92 13.08 -13.89
C LYS A 206 -10.10 13.50 -12.45
N GLY A 207 -9.04 13.49 -11.71
CA GLY A 207 -9.15 13.78 -10.29
C GLY A 207 -7.81 13.91 -9.59
N GLY A 208 -7.91 14.13 -8.31
CA GLY A 208 -6.75 14.23 -7.43
C GLY A 208 -7.18 14.25 -5.98
N GLY A 209 -6.23 14.10 -5.10
CA GLY A 209 -6.48 14.09 -3.67
C GLY A 209 -5.22 14.29 -2.87
N ALA A 210 -5.42 14.46 -1.58
CA ALA A 210 -4.36 14.58 -0.60
C ALA A 210 -4.64 13.68 0.59
N SER A 211 -3.61 13.11 1.17
CA SER A 211 -3.70 12.36 2.42
C SER A 211 -2.51 12.66 3.33
N VAL A 212 -2.73 12.44 4.61
CA VAL A 212 -1.71 12.57 5.64
C VAL A 212 -1.68 11.30 6.48
N VAL A 213 -0.48 10.88 6.84
CA VAL A 213 -0.24 9.75 7.75
C VAL A 213 0.60 10.23 8.90
N TYR A 214 0.16 9.92 10.11
CA TYR A 214 0.90 10.11 11.34
C TYR A 214 1.28 8.76 11.93
N THR A 215 2.57 8.51 12.11
CA THR A 215 3.13 7.28 12.70
C THR A 215 3.80 7.65 14.01
N TYR A 216 3.21 7.28 15.13
CA TYR A 216 3.84 7.49 16.44
C TYR A 216 4.97 6.47 16.69
N SER A 217 4.72 5.20 16.33
CA SER A 217 5.66 4.07 16.42
C SER A 217 5.12 2.91 15.59
N ASP A 218 5.73 1.73 15.69
CA ASP A 218 5.17 0.49 15.14
C ASP A 218 3.86 0.04 15.83
N LEU A 219 3.50 0.70 16.95
CA LEU A 219 2.31 0.39 17.74
C LEU A 219 1.09 1.23 17.34
N PHE A 220 1.27 2.40 16.74
CA PHE A 220 0.18 3.32 16.47
C PHE A 220 0.42 4.09 15.18
N GLN A 221 -0.57 4.05 14.29
CA GLN A 221 -0.59 4.79 13.04
C GLN A 221 -2.00 5.31 12.76
N LEU A 222 -2.11 6.60 12.44
CA LEU A 222 -3.35 7.28 12.09
C LEU A 222 -3.19 7.92 10.71
N GLY A 223 -4.20 7.84 9.88
CA GLY A 223 -4.17 8.52 8.58
C GLY A 223 -5.55 8.89 8.07
N GLY A 224 -5.56 9.78 7.12
CA GLY A 224 -6.79 10.19 6.46
C GLY A 224 -6.52 10.98 5.20
N GLY A 225 -7.52 11.08 4.35
CA GLY A 225 -7.39 11.78 3.10
C GLY A 225 -8.71 12.19 2.48
N VAL A 226 -8.60 13.06 1.48
CA VAL A 226 -9.71 13.50 0.65
C VAL A 226 -9.34 13.32 -0.82
N TYR A 227 -10.31 12.93 -1.63
CA TYR A 227 -10.13 12.69 -3.04
C TYR A 227 -11.31 13.21 -3.84
N PHE A 228 -11.06 13.83 -4.98
CA PHE A 228 -12.03 14.44 -5.85
C PHE A 228 -11.91 13.85 -7.25
N SER A 229 -13.02 13.38 -7.81
CA SER A 229 -13.08 12.86 -9.18
C SER A 229 -14.20 13.53 -9.96
N ARG A 230 -13.87 14.01 -11.14
CA ARG A 230 -14.83 14.49 -12.12
C ARG A 230 -14.94 13.46 -13.23
N PHE A 231 -16.17 12.99 -13.44
CA PHE A 231 -16.52 12.07 -14.53
C PHE A 231 -16.94 12.88 -15.77
N SER A 232 -16.74 12.30 -16.93
CA SER A 232 -17.08 12.97 -18.20
C SER A 232 -18.59 13.12 -18.44
N ASP A 233 -19.41 12.35 -17.74
CA ASP A 233 -20.87 12.46 -17.70
C ASP A 233 -21.39 13.53 -16.73
N SER A 234 -20.50 14.40 -16.23
CA SER A 234 -20.75 15.50 -15.30
C SER A 234 -20.96 15.09 -13.83
N ASN A 235 -20.81 13.82 -13.48
CA ASN A 235 -20.76 13.43 -12.06
C ASN A 235 -19.49 14.01 -11.39
N LEU A 236 -19.66 14.47 -10.15
CA LEU A 236 -18.58 14.89 -9.27
C LEU A 236 -18.60 14.03 -8.03
N ARG A 237 -17.52 13.28 -7.80
CA ARG A 237 -17.37 12.44 -6.60
C ARG A 237 -16.37 13.06 -5.64
N HIS A 238 -16.73 13.08 -4.38
CA HIS A 238 -15.90 13.47 -3.26
C HIS A 238 -15.81 12.29 -2.31
N ASP A 239 -14.62 11.81 -2.08
CA ASP A 239 -14.31 10.74 -1.13
C ASP A 239 -13.48 11.31 0.01
N ALA A 240 -13.73 10.84 1.23
CA ALA A 240 -12.90 11.12 2.39
C ALA A 240 -12.76 9.85 3.22
N ASN A 241 -11.61 9.64 3.81
CA ASN A 241 -11.39 8.53 4.71
C ASN A 241 -10.60 8.96 5.95
N LEU A 242 -10.80 8.21 7.03
CA LEU A 242 -10.01 8.26 8.24
C LEU A 242 -9.78 6.83 8.70
N TRP A 243 -8.56 6.51 9.10
CA TRP A 243 -8.23 5.19 9.60
C TRP A 243 -7.22 5.26 10.75
N LEU A 244 -7.29 4.26 11.61
CA LEU A 244 -6.39 4.07 12.74
C LEU A 244 -5.98 2.60 12.78
N ASN A 245 -4.67 2.34 12.89
CA ASN A 245 -4.12 1.03 13.20
C ASN A 245 -3.39 1.10 14.54
N THR A 246 -3.62 0.13 15.39
CA THR A 246 -2.93 0.03 16.68
C THR A 246 -2.61 -1.41 17.02
N LYS A 247 -1.35 -1.67 17.36
CA LYS A 247 -0.90 -2.97 17.83
C LYS A 247 -1.08 -3.03 19.35
N THR A 248 -2.16 -3.66 19.77
CA THR A 248 -2.57 -3.68 21.18
C THR A 248 -1.98 -4.82 21.96
N PHE A 249 -1.51 -5.86 21.28
CA PHE A 249 -0.87 -7.02 21.88
C PHE A 249 0.33 -7.46 21.05
N LYS A 250 1.44 -7.72 21.71
CA LYS A 250 2.62 -8.38 21.14
C LYS A 250 3.31 -9.17 22.24
N HIS A 251 3.31 -10.48 22.11
CA HIS A 251 3.95 -11.38 23.05
C HIS A 251 4.52 -12.59 22.30
N ASP A 252 5.82 -12.84 22.47
CA ASP A 252 6.57 -13.87 21.75
C ASP A 252 6.33 -13.78 20.23
N ARG A 253 5.66 -14.76 19.66
CA ARG A 253 5.37 -14.88 18.22
C ARG A 253 4.00 -14.35 17.82
N TRP A 254 3.21 -13.90 18.77
CA TRP A 254 1.86 -13.41 18.55
C TRP A 254 1.81 -11.88 18.54
N ALA A 255 1.01 -11.35 17.64
CA ALA A 255 0.64 -9.94 17.68
C ALA A 255 -0.82 -9.75 17.27
N LEU A 256 -1.49 -8.79 17.91
CA LEU A 256 -2.83 -8.34 17.54
C LEU A 256 -2.77 -6.87 17.11
N THR A 257 -3.12 -6.62 15.88
CA THR A 257 -3.28 -5.27 15.33
C THR A 257 -4.76 -5.00 15.14
N ASN A 258 -5.29 -3.97 15.79
CA ASN A 258 -6.66 -3.53 15.57
C ASN A 258 -6.68 -2.39 14.56
N ASN A 259 -7.74 -2.34 13.79
CA ASN A 259 -8.00 -1.27 12.83
C ASN A 259 -9.39 -0.65 13.09
N PHE A 260 -9.47 0.64 12.79
CA PHE A 260 -10.72 1.38 12.71
C PHE A 260 -10.69 2.19 11.43
N ARG A 261 -11.81 2.22 10.69
CA ARG A 261 -11.91 2.95 9.43
C ARG A 261 -13.28 3.59 9.29
N VAL A 262 -13.28 4.81 8.74
CA VAL A 262 -14.46 5.52 8.30
C VAL A 262 -14.24 5.96 6.87
N ASP A 263 -15.17 5.63 5.98
CA ASP A 263 -15.18 6.12 4.60
C ASP A 263 -16.46 6.91 4.35
N TYR A 264 -16.30 8.01 3.65
CA TYR A 264 -17.39 8.88 3.22
C TYR A 264 -17.27 9.10 1.72
N THR A 265 -18.39 8.92 1.01
CA THR A 265 -18.49 9.21 -0.43
C THR A 265 -19.72 10.08 -0.68
N ARG A 266 -19.56 11.09 -1.51
CA ARG A 266 -20.64 11.94 -2.02
C ARG A 266 -20.50 12.12 -3.52
N ASN A 267 -21.61 11.98 -4.24
CA ASN A 267 -21.66 12.24 -5.67
C ASN A 267 -22.68 13.35 -5.99
N LYS A 268 -22.40 14.09 -7.08
CA LYS A 268 -23.42 14.82 -7.81
C LYS A 268 -24.01 13.83 -8.81
N THR A 269 -25.08 13.17 -8.41
CA THR A 269 -25.68 12.03 -9.10
C THR A 269 -26.07 12.33 -10.53
N VAL A 270 -25.84 11.38 -11.43
CA VAL A 270 -26.36 11.34 -12.78
C VAL A 270 -27.34 10.18 -12.88
N GLN A 271 -28.60 10.45 -13.18
CA GLN A 271 -29.68 9.45 -13.16
C GLN A 271 -29.48 8.30 -14.19
N SER A 272 -28.77 8.57 -15.28
CA SER A 272 -28.51 7.61 -16.36
C SER A 272 -27.24 6.79 -16.15
N ALA A 273 -26.55 6.92 -15.02
CA ALA A 273 -25.30 6.24 -14.79
C ALA A 273 -25.52 4.80 -14.27
N ASP A 274 -25.06 3.81 -15.01
CA ASP A 274 -25.14 2.39 -14.65
C ASP A 274 -24.04 1.94 -13.67
N TYR A 275 -23.21 2.86 -13.19
CA TYR A 275 -22.19 2.58 -12.20
C TYR A 275 -22.61 3.12 -10.82
N TYR A 276 -22.00 2.56 -9.78
CA TYR A 276 -22.28 2.95 -8.39
C TYR A 276 -21.95 4.43 -8.14
N ASN A 277 -22.97 5.23 -7.88
CA ASN A 277 -22.87 6.68 -7.68
C ASN A 277 -23.86 7.21 -6.63
N PRO A 278 -23.82 6.72 -5.38
CA PRO A 278 -24.75 7.17 -4.34
C PRO A 278 -24.60 8.67 -4.08
N ILE A 279 -25.71 9.38 -3.84
CA ILE A 279 -25.64 10.81 -3.48
C ILE A 279 -24.77 10.97 -2.23
N LYS A 280 -24.93 10.09 -1.25
CA LYS A 280 -24.13 10.06 -0.03
C LYS A 280 -24.05 8.64 0.51
N ALA A 281 -22.85 8.20 0.86
CA ALA A 281 -22.62 6.94 1.55
C ALA A 281 -21.60 7.12 2.66
N VAL A 282 -21.76 6.39 3.75
CA VAL A 282 -20.82 6.35 4.88
C VAL A 282 -20.64 4.90 5.30
N SER A 283 -19.41 4.48 5.49
CA SER A 283 -19.10 3.20 6.14
C SER A 283 -18.24 3.41 7.38
N TYR A 284 -18.44 2.54 8.36
CA TYR A 284 -17.65 2.43 9.57
C TYR A 284 -17.21 0.99 9.70
N GLU A 285 -15.96 0.76 10.02
CA GLU A 285 -15.43 -0.57 10.22
C GLU A 285 -14.48 -0.58 11.41
N VAL A 286 -14.57 -1.61 12.21
CA VAL A 286 -13.60 -1.96 13.26
C VAL A 286 -13.20 -3.41 13.06
N GLY A 287 -11.94 -3.71 13.23
CA GLY A 287 -11.43 -5.04 13.01
C GLY A 287 -10.14 -5.34 13.75
N GLY A 288 -9.64 -6.53 13.50
CA GLY A 288 -8.38 -6.99 14.04
C GLY A 288 -7.72 -8.03 13.13
N ASP A 289 -6.41 -8.05 13.20
CA ASP A 289 -5.52 -9.05 12.59
C ASP A 289 -4.71 -9.69 13.70
N LEU A 290 -5.04 -10.94 14.04
CA LEU A 290 -4.24 -11.77 14.91
C LEU A 290 -3.20 -12.48 14.07
N SER A 291 -1.93 -12.14 14.25
CA SER A 291 -0.82 -12.74 13.53
C SER A 291 0.03 -13.65 14.42
N TYR A 292 0.51 -14.75 13.81
CA TYR A 292 1.44 -15.69 14.44
C TYR A 292 2.67 -15.86 13.54
N TYR A 293 3.83 -15.48 14.07
CA TYR A 293 5.12 -15.54 13.40
C TYR A 293 5.79 -16.90 13.60
N GLN A 294 6.06 -17.62 12.53
CA GLN A 294 6.68 -18.94 12.52
C GLN A 294 7.94 -18.94 11.65
N PRO A 295 9.12 -18.72 12.24
CA PRO A 295 10.39 -18.92 11.53
C PRO A 295 10.69 -20.42 11.46
N PHE A 296 11.04 -20.89 10.27
CA PHE A 296 11.59 -22.25 10.06
C PHE A 296 13.11 -22.23 10.12
N ASP A 297 13.71 -21.20 9.50
CA ASP A 297 15.13 -20.89 9.57
C ASP A 297 15.35 -19.37 9.31
N TYR A 298 16.61 -18.95 9.10
CA TYR A 298 16.93 -17.54 8.79
C TYR A 298 16.37 -17.06 7.46
N ALA A 299 16.14 -17.98 6.52
CA ALA A 299 15.72 -17.66 5.16
C ALA A 299 14.23 -17.91 4.93
N LEU A 300 13.55 -18.71 5.75
CA LEU A 300 12.17 -19.10 5.55
C LEU A 300 11.32 -18.73 6.75
N ILE A 301 10.44 -17.77 6.54
CA ILE A 301 9.53 -17.26 7.57
C ILE A 301 8.09 -17.33 7.04
N LEU A 302 7.21 -17.86 7.86
CA LEU A 302 5.77 -17.86 7.65
C LEU A 302 5.11 -17.01 8.73
N THR A 303 4.23 -16.12 8.32
CA THR A 303 3.31 -15.43 9.24
C THR A 303 1.88 -15.83 8.90
N HIS A 304 1.17 -16.32 9.87
CA HIS A 304 -0.26 -16.61 9.79
C HIS A 304 -1.04 -15.36 10.14
N HIS A 305 -2.15 -15.12 9.45
CA HIS A 305 -3.05 -13.99 9.69
C HIS A 305 -4.47 -14.48 9.82
N LEU A 306 -5.11 -14.25 10.95
CA LEU A 306 -6.55 -14.40 11.14
C LEU A 306 -7.16 -13.02 11.31
N LYS A 307 -7.94 -12.58 10.32
CA LYS A 307 -8.54 -11.25 10.30
C LYS A 307 -10.04 -11.33 10.47
N GLY A 308 -10.58 -10.36 11.21
CA GLY A 308 -12.01 -10.17 11.35
C GLY A 308 -12.34 -8.69 11.37
N ASN A 309 -13.37 -8.29 10.61
CA ASN A 309 -13.89 -6.93 10.61
C ASN A 309 -15.39 -6.96 10.79
N PHE A 310 -15.89 -5.95 11.49
CA PHE A 310 -17.30 -5.70 11.67
C PHE A 310 -17.60 -4.23 11.47
N GLY A 311 -18.70 -3.93 10.78
CA GLY A 311 -18.99 -2.56 10.44
C GLY A 311 -20.45 -2.27 10.14
N ALA A 312 -20.67 -1.07 9.66
CA ALA A 312 -21.97 -0.62 9.21
C ALA A 312 -21.82 0.31 8.01
N TYR A 313 -22.75 0.15 7.09
CA TYR A 313 -22.87 0.95 5.89
C TYR A 313 -24.22 1.66 5.87
N LYS A 314 -24.23 2.92 5.47
CA LYS A 314 -25.45 3.73 5.29
C LYS A 314 -25.34 4.51 3.99
N GLN A 315 -26.35 4.36 3.13
CA GLN A 315 -26.49 5.09 1.88
C GLN A 315 -27.76 5.93 1.92
N GLN A 316 -27.66 7.25 1.71
CA GLN A 316 -28.78 8.20 1.62
C GLN A 316 -29.92 7.93 2.63
N ALA A 317 -31.13 7.73 2.08
CA ALA A 317 -32.35 7.45 2.81
C ALA A 317 -32.50 5.96 3.21
N GLN A 318 -31.55 5.08 2.82
CA GLN A 318 -31.62 3.66 3.16
C GLN A 318 -31.31 3.43 4.64
N GLN A 319 -31.83 2.35 5.18
CA GLN A 319 -31.52 1.94 6.54
C GLN A 319 -30.04 1.55 6.67
N ARG A 320 -29.50 1.76 7.85
CA ARG A 320 -28.15 1.32 8.20
C ARG A 320 -28.06 -0.19 8.16
N SER A 321 -27.12 -0.73 7.41
CA SER A 321 -26.91 -2.16 7.24
C SER A 321 -25.56 -2.59 7.84
N LYS A 322 -25.55 -3.75 8.50
CA LYS A 322 -24.33 -4.32 9.08
C LYS A 322 -23.50 -5.00 8.02
N THR A 323 -22.20 -4.77 8.07
CA THR A 323 -21.18 -5.43 7.23
C THR A 323 -20.23 -6.26 8.12
N TRP A 324 -19.61 -7.26 7.56
CA TRP A 324 -18.57 -8.03 8.24
C TRP A 324 -17.67 -8.74 7.24
N SER A 325 -16.46 -9.08 7.67
CA SER A 325 -15.56 -9.97 6.94
C SER A 325 -14.78 -10.85 7.92
N VAL A 326 -14.43 -12.04 7.47
CA VAL A 326 -13.49 -12.92 8.12
C VAL A 326 -12.59 -13.54 7.08
N SER A 327 -11.29 -13.62 7.37
CA SER A 327 -10.32 -14.23 6.47
C SER A 327 -9.17 -14.86 7.21
N TYR A 328 -8.53 -15.80 6.53
CA TYR A 328 -7.30 -16.42 6.97
C TYR A 328 -6.29 -16.42 5.82
N GLY A 329 -5.04 -16.12 6.14
CA GLY A 329 -3.99 -15.99 5.15
C GLY A 329 -2.62 -16.31 5.69
N HIS A 330 -1.67 -16.38 4.77
CA HIS A 330 -0.27 -16.63 5.04
C HIS A 330 0.62 -15.62 4.31
N GLU A 331 1.57 -15.04 5.04
CA GLU A 331 2.68 -14.29 4.47
C GLU A 331 3.95 -15.14 4.55
N TRP A 332 4.53 -15.43 3.40
CA TRP A 332 5.79 -16.14 3.26
C TRP A 332 6.91 -15.18 2.90
N ARG A 333 8.02 -15.25 3.62
CA ARG A 333 9.28 -14.60 3.28
C ARG A 333 10.33 -15.66 3.06
N ILE A 334 10.88 -15.71 1.85
CA ILE A 334 11.90 -16.67 1.43
C ILE A 334 13.17 -15.89 1.12
N GLY A 335 14.14 -15.99 2.00
CA GLY A 335 15.32 -15.12 1.98
C GLY A 335 14.92 -13.65 2.16
N LYS A 336 15.69 -12.77 1.56
CA LYS A 336 15.40 -11.34 1.49
C LYS A 336 14.72 -10.94 0.17
N GLN A 337 14.57 -11.88 -0.76
CA GLN A 337 14.27 -11.62 -2.17
C GLN A 337 12.82 -11.96 -2.56
N TYR A 338 12.16 -12.89 -1.86
CA TYR A 338 10.83 -13.36 -2.25
C TYR A 338 9.83 -13.14 -1.12
N GLY A 339 8.70 -12.54 -1.47
CA GLY A 339 7.55 -12.39 -0.60
C GLY A 339 6.29 -12.89 -1.30
N PHE A 340 5.47 -13.67 -0.59
CA PHE A 340 4.15 -14.11 -1.04
C PHE A 340 3.16 -13.91 0.09
N LEU A 341 2.02 -13.33 -0.24
CA LEU A 341 0.87 -13.25 0.66
C LEU A 341 -0.33 -13.83 -0.05
N TYR A 342 -1.01 -14.76 0.56
CA TYR A 342 -2.34 -15.17 0.11
C TYR A 342 -3.32 -15.19 1.28
N GLU A 343 -4.57 -14.89 0.95
CA GLU A 343 -5.65 -14.77 1.91
C GLU A 343 -6.94 -15.27 1.28
N ILE A 344 -7.72 -16.05 2.00
CA ILE A 344 -9.06 -16.46 1.63
C ILE A 344 -10.04 -16.03 2.70
N GLY A 345 -11.24 -15.68 2.31
CA GLY A 345 -12.21 -15.21 3.28
C GLY A 345 -13.62 -15.10 2.72
N ARG A 346 -14.49 -14.66 3.62
CA ARG A 346 -15.88 -14.36 3.31
C ARG A 346 -16.27 -13.01 3.89
N LYS A 347 -17.07 -12.26 3.14
CA LYS A 347 -17.54 -10.94 3.56
C LYS A 347 -19.00 -10.71 3.19
N LYS A 348 -19.65 -9.90 3.99
CA LYS A 348 -20.94 -9.29 3.70
C LYS A 348 -20.75 -7.81 3.45
N ASN A 349 -21.00 -7.39 2.21
CA ASN A 349 -21.04 -6.00 1.80
C ASN A 349 -22.49 -5.56 1.56
N ILE A 350 -22.69 -4.28 1.33
CA ILE A 350 -23.97 -3.72 0.90
C ILE A 350 -23.74 -3.06 -0.46
N TYR A 351 -24.55 -3.45 -1.43
CA TYR A 351 -24.56 -2.84 -2.76
C TYR A 351 -25.98 -2.38 -3.07
N ASP A 352 -26.15 -1.08 -3.32
CA ASP A 352 -27.47 -0.44 -3.55
C ASP A 352 -28.54 -0.82 -2.50
N GLY A 353 -28.13 -0.85 -1.23
CA GLY A 353 -28.98 -1.19 -0.10
C GLY A 353 -29.23 -2.67 0.11
N ASN A 354 -28.81 -3.52 -0.79
CA ASN A 354 -28.97 -4.97 -0.69
C ASN A 354 -27.71 -5.65 -0.13
N PRO A 355 -27.87 -6.63 0.75
CA PRO A 355 -26.73 -7.38 1.27
C PRO A 355 -26.15 -8.30 0.18
N GLU A 356 -24.83 -8.22 -0.01
CA GLU A 356 -24.10 -9.12 -0.87
C GLU A 356 -23.10 -9.94 -0.05
N PHE A 357 -23.15 -11.26 -0.23
CA PHE A 357 -22.20 -12.19 0.36
C PHE A 357 -21.19 -12.62 -0.69
N ASN A 358 -19.91 -12.46 -0.40
CA ASN A 358 -18.83 -12.79 -1.28
C ASN A 358 -17.81 -13.70 -0.58
N ASN A 359 -17.42 -14.78 -1.22
CA ASN A 359 -16.15 -15.44 -0.93
C ASN A 359 -15.07 -14.70 -1.70
N PHE A 360 -13.91 -14.51 -1.11
CA PHE A 360 -12.81 -13.82 -1.78
C PHE A 360 -11.49 -14.56 -1.57
N GLY A 361 -10.57 -14.35 -2.50
CA GLY A 361 -9.19 -14.77 -2.43
C GLY A 361 -8.29 -13.65 -2.92
N ASN A 362 -7.24 -13.38 -2.16
CA ASN A 362 -6.20 -12.42 -2.50
C ASN A 362 -4.87 -13.14 -2.61
N LEU A 363 -4.09 -12.81 -3.61
CA LEU A 363 -2.71 -13.22 -3.76
C LEU A 363 -1.88 -11.99 -4.08
N SER A 364 -0.76 -11.79 -3.40
CA SER A 364 0.25 -10.82 -3.81
C SER A 364 1.63 -11.43 -3.70
N PHE A 365 2.54 -10.97 -4.54
CA PHE A 365 3.93 -11.41 -4.50
C PHE A 365 4.88 -10.28 -4.85
N SER A 366 6.09 -10.39 -4.34
CA SER A 366 7.23 -9.56 -4.69
C SER A 366 8.47 -10.42 -4.88
N LEU A 367 9.25 -10.11 -5.90
CA LEU A 367 10.48 -10.81 -6.26
C LEU A 367 11.53 -9.77 -6.64
N TYR A 368 12.71 -9.85 -6.03
CA TYR A 368 13.87 -9.03 -6.35
C TYR A 368 14.89 -9.85 -7.15
N TYR A 369 15.41 -9.30 -8.26
CA TYR A 369 16.34 -9.97 -9.17
C TYR A 369 17.59 -9.14 -9.48
#